data_be03b889f47533f20aef617cb36f8aba
#
_entry.id   be03b889f47533f20aef617cb36f8aba
#
_cell.length_a   1.000
_cell.length_b   1.000
_cell.length_c   1.000
_cell.angle_alpha   90.00
_cell.angle_beta   90.00
_cell.angle_gamma   90.00
#
_symmetry.space_group_name_H-M   'P 1'
#
loop_
_entity.id
_entity.type
_entity.pdbx_description
1 polymer ?
#
loop_
_entity_poly.entity_id
_entity_poly.type
_entity_poly.pdbx_seq_one_letter_code
_entity_poly.pdbx_strand_id
1 'polypeptide(L)'
;FHIWYTLSQYSRILTRIPYLDPVLFVDKLECILLLIMIVGLILRSVGKALTIFCGVFLVYPFVSKWLPGILYYKGMSFEKMVDLLIMGNSGIYGQAAGAGSGFLYWIMIFGALFATLGGGDVLIDLGMKLGAKAKDNSGPAKAAVVASGLMGMISGSAAANVAGTGVI
;
A
#
# COMPACT_ATOMS: atom_id res chain seq x y z
N PHE A 1 -13.22 17.69 3.59
CA PHE A 1 -14.49 17.25 4.18
C PHE A 1 -14.27 16.06 5.12
N HIS A 2 -13.65 14.98 4.63
CA HIS A 2 -13.40 13.75 5.38
C HIS A 2 -12.65 13.99 6.71
N ILE A 3 -11.49 14.65 6.69
CA ILE A 3 -10.68 14.93 7.89
C ILE A 3 -11.49 15.73 8.92
N TRP A 4 -12.22 16.73 8.47
CA TRP A 4 -13.05 17.57 9.35
C TRP A 4 -14.18 16.76 10.00
N TYR A 5 -14.84 15.91 9.21
CA TYR A 5 -15.90 15.04 9.73
C TYR A 5 -15.36 14.05 10.77
N THR A 6 -14.26 13.35 10.47
CA THR A 6 -13.64 12.41 11.39
C THR A 6 -13.21 13.09 12.70
N LEU A 7 -12.63 14.29 12.62
CA LEU A 7 -12.26 15.06 13.81
C LEU A 7 -13.48 15.50 14.63
N SER A 8 -14.56 15.94 13.98
CA SER A 8 -15.78 16.36 14.67
C SER A 8 -16.52 15.20 15.37
N GLN A 9 -16.40 14.00 14.83
CA GLN A 9 -17.03 12.77 15.34
C GLN A 9 -16.06 11.87 16.12
N TYR A 10 -14.87 12.38 16.45
CA TYR A 10 -13.78 11.60 17.05
C TYR A 10 -14.20 10.84 18.31
N SER A 11 -14.86 11.53 19.26
CA SER A 11 -15.35 10.92 20.50
C SER A 11 -16.36 9.81 20.23
N ARG A 12 -17.28 9.98 19.27
CA ARG A 12 -18.24 8.94 18.87
C ARG A 12 -17.55 7.74 18.25
N ILE A 13 -16.58 7.96 17.38
CA ILE A 13 -15.85 6.90 16.68
C ILE A 13 -15.04 6.06 17.68
N LEU A 14 -14.42 6.68 18.69
CA LEU A 14 -13.61 5.98 19.69
C LEU A 14 -14.45 5.15 20.68
N THR A 15 -15.64 5.63 21.04
CA THR A 15 -16.50 4.94 22.02
C THR A 15 -17.44 3.91 21.38
N ARG A 16 -17.49 3.87 20.05
CA ARG A 16 -18.38 3.02 19.29
C ARG A 16 -18.01 1.53 19.39
N ILE A 17 -19.02 0.68 19.52
CA ILE A 17 -18.86 -0.76 19.47
C ILE A 17 -19.04 -1.20 18.00
N PRO A 18 -18.00 -1.75 17.35
CA PRO A 18 -18.06 -2.19 15.97
C PRO A 18 -19.20 -3.21 15.76
N TYR A 19 -19.92 -3.08 14.66
CA TYR A 19 -21.04 -3.94 14.23
C TYR A 19 -22.30 -3.93 15.11
N LEU A 20 -22.32 -3.26 16.27
CA LEU A 20 -23.48 -3.10 17.13
C LEU A 20 -24.13 -1.72 16.98
N ASP A 21 -23.34 -0.68 16.99
CA ASP A 21 -23.84 0.69 16.92
C ASP A 21 -24.27 1.05 15.50
N PRO A 22 -25.39 1.79 15.34
CA PRO A 22 -25.90 2.15 14.02
C PRO A 22 -24.94 3.06 13.26
N VAL A 23 -24.81 2.78 11.96
CA VAL A 23 -24.05 3.61 11.02
C VAL A 23 -24.95 4.76 10.57
N LEU A 24 -24.50 6.00 10.78
CA LEU A 24 -25.24 7.20 10.36
C LEU A 24 -25.25 7.32 8.83
N PHE A 25 -26.27 8.01 8.30
CA PHE A 25 -26.37 8.27 6.87
C PHE A 25 -25.13 9.01 6.33
N VAL A 26 -24.58 9.94 7.12
CA VAL A 26 -23.36 10.68 6.75
C VAL A 26 -22.15 9.77 6.65
N ASP A 27 -22.01 8.77 7.53
CA ASP A 27 -20.94 7.77 7.47
C ASP A 27 -20.99 6.97 6.14
N LYS A 28 -22.21 6.61 5.70
CA LYS A 28 -22.44 5.89 4.44
C LYS A 28 -22.02 6.73 3.24
N LEU A 29 -22.40 8.01 3.24
CA LEU A 29 -22.06 8.96 2.17
C LEU A 29 -20.54 9.20 2.12
N GLU A 30 -19.91 9.33 3.27
CA GLU A 30 -18.47 9.50 3.40
C GLU A 30 -17.70 8.28 2.87
N CYS A 31 -18.17 7.07 3.20
CA CYS A 31 -17.60 5.84 2.66
C CYS A 31 -17.64 5.79 1.13
N ILE A 32 -18.78 6.16 0.54
CA ILE A 32 -18.94 6.18 -0.93
C ILE A 32 -17.99 7.20 -1.55
N LEU A 33 -17.93 8.42 -1.03
CA LEU A 33 -17.03 9.46 -1.53
C LEU A 33 -15.56 9.04 -1.46
N LEU A 34 -15.17 8.44 -0.35
CA LEU A 34 -13.80 7.97 -0.13
C LEU A 34 -13.45 6.81 -1.08
N LEU A 35 -14.38 5.87 -1.29
CA LEU A 35 -14.19 4.79 -2.26
C LEU A 35 -14.05 5.33 -3.69
N ILE A 36 -14.86 6.30 -4.10
CA ILE A 36 -14.75 6.93 -5.42
C ILE A 36 -13.40 7.62 -5.59
N MET A 37 -12.92 8.33 -4.57
CA MET A 37 -11.60 8.94 -4.59
C MET A 37 -10.48 7.90 -4.70
N ILE A 38 -10.52 6.84 -3.90
CA ILE A 38 -9.51 5.77 -3.92
C ILE A 38 -9.49 5.08 -5.29
N VAL A 39 -10.65 4.71 -5.82
CA VAL A 39 -10.77 4.09 -7.15
C VAL A 39 -10.21 5.02 -8.23
N GLY A 40 -10.53 6.32 -8.18
CA GLY A 40 -9.98 7.31 -9.09
C GLY A 40 -8.46 7.45 -9.00
N LEU A 41 -7.89 7.40 -7.81
CA LEU A 41 -6.45 7.43 -7.58
C LEU A 41 -5.77 6.15 -8.10
N ILE A 42 -6.33 4.97 -7.83
CA ILE A 42 -5.79 3.70 -8.33
C ILE A 42 -5.81 3.67 -9.86
N LEU A 43 -6.90 4.13 -10.49
CA LEU A 43 -7.01 4.21 -11.95
C LEU A 43 -5.90 5.06 -12.57
N ARG A 44 -5.56 6.18 -11.93
CA ARG A 44 -4.54 7.12 -12.44
C ARG A 44 -3.11 6.67 -12.13
N SER A 45 -2.89 6.08 -10.97
CA SER A 45 -1.53 5.75 -10.48
C SER A 45 -1.06 4.37 -10.91
N VAL A 46 -1.93 3.36 -10.89
CA VAL A 46 -1.55 1.96 -11.09
C VAL A 46 -2.16 1.38 -12.36
N GLY A 47 -3.33 1.88 -12.76
CA GLY A 47 -3.98 1.49 -13.99
C GLY A 47 -5.21 0.60 -13.79
N LYS A 48 -5.83 0.24 -14.94
CA LYS A 48 -7.16 -0.42 -14.99
C LYS A 48 -7.18 -1.82 -14.37
N ALA A 49 -6.09 -2.59 -14.53
CA ALA A 49 -6.07 -3.99 -14.08
C ALA A 49 -6.26 -4.11 -12.56
N LEU A 50 -5.50 -3.33 -11.77
CA LEU A 50 -5.64 -3.33 -10.32
C LEU A 50 -6.98 -2.75 -9.88
N THR A 51 -7.48 -1.75 -10.57
CA THR A 51 -8.80 -1.15 -10.26
C THR A 51 -9.94 -2.16 -10.42
N ILE A 52 -9.93 -2.94 -11.51
CA ILE A 52 -10.92 -3.99 -11.75
C ILE A 52 -10.80 -5.06 -10.65
N PHE A 53 -9.58 -5.48 -10.34
CA PHE A 53 -9.33 -6.46 -9.28
C PHE A 53 -9.89 -6.00 -7.93
N CYS A 54 -9.57 -4.79 -7.48
CA CYS A 54 -10.13 -4.21 -6.25
C CYS A 54 -11.65 -4.08 -6.31
N GLY A 55 -12.21 -3.68 -7.45
CA GLY A 55 -13.65 -3.56 -7.66
C GLY A 55 -14.38 -4.89 -7.50
N VAL A 56 -13.82 -5.98 -8.03
CA VAL A 56 -14.37 -7.33 -7.85
C VAL A 56 -14.44 -7.71 -6.38
N PHE A 57 -13.37 -7.44 -5.60
CA PHE A 57 -13.36 -7.74 -4.17
C PHE A 57 -14.31 -6.86 -3.36
N LEU A 58 -14.54 -5.62 -3.77
CA LEU A 58 -15.53 -4.74 -3.13
C LEU A 58 -16.97 -5.20 -3.38
N VAL A 59 -17.25 -5.74 -4.57
CA VAL A 59 -18.60 -6.23 -4.93
C VAL A 59 -18.84 -7.65 -4.45
N TYR A 60 -17.79 -8.46 -4.33
CA TYR A 60 -17.89 -9.87 -3.94
C TYR A 60 -18.76 -10.13 -2.68
N PRO A 61 -18.62 -9.40 -1.54
CA PRO A 61 -19.42 -9.65 -0.35
C PRO A 61 -20.94 -9.50 -0.55
N PHE A 62 -21.36 -8.73 -1.54
CA PHE A 62 -22.78 -8.53 -1.86
C PHE A 62 -23.36 -9.63 -2.73
N VAL A 63 -22.52 -10.19 -3.62
CA VAL A 63 -22.93 -11.22 -4.60
C VAL A 63 -22.66 -12.63 -4.11
N SER A 64 -21.77 -12.79 -3.13
CA SER A 64 -21.27 -14.08 -2.63
C SER A 64 -22.34 -15.06 -2.16
N LYS A 65 -23.48 -14.58 -1.69
CA LYS A 65 -24.60 -15.44 -1.28
C LYS A 65 -25.29 -16.18 -2.44
N TRP A 66 -25.06 -15.76 -3.69
CA TRP A 66 -25.59 -16.40 -4.90
C TRP A 66 -24.58 -17.32 -5.58
N LEU A 67 -23.33 -17.32 -5.11
CA LEU A 67 -22.31 -18.16 -5.68
C LEU A 67 -22.32 -19.56 -5.05
N PRO A 68 -22.16 -20.63 -5.82
CA PRO A 68 -22.10 -21.99 -5.29
C PRO A 68 -20.72 -22.38 -4.79
N GLY A 69 -20.65 -23.39 -3.90
CA GLY A 69 -19.41 -24.04 -3.49
C GLY A 69 -18.52 -23.19 -2.59
N ILE A 70 -17.24 -23.19 -2.85
CA ILE A 70 -16.18 -22.56 -2.04
C ILE A 70 -16.33 -21.02 -2.01
N LEU A 71 -16.94 -20.44 -3.03
CA LEU A 71 -17.16 -18.99 -3.15
C LEU A 71 -18.43 -18.51 -2.41
N TYR A 72 -19.17 -19.44 -1.81
CA TYR A 72 -20.34 -19.08 -1.01
C TYR A 72 -19.95 -18.37 0.29
N TYR A 73 -20.52 -17.21 0.51
CA TYR A 73 -20.43 -16.48 1.77
C TYR A 73 -21.82 -15.93 2.13
N LYS A 74 -22.14 -15.89 3.42
CA LYS A 74 -23.46 -15.46 3.93
C LYS A 74 -23.90 -14.07 3.44
N GLY A 75 -22.99 -13.32 2.82
CA GLY A 75 -23.21 -11.96 2.38
C GLY A 75 -23.00 -10.95 3.52
N MET A 76 -22.81 -9.69 3.12
CA MET A 76 -22.61 -8.58 4.05
C MET A 76 -23.62 -7.48 3.73
N SER A 77 -24.22 -6.86 4.75
CA SER A 77 -25.04 -5.68 4.54
C SER A 77 -24.15 -4.47 4.26
N PHE A 78 -24.70 -3.47 3.56
CA PHE A 78 -23.97 -2.24 3.26
C PHE A 78 -23.47 -1.54 4.54
N GLU A 79 -24.24 -1.55 5.61
CA GLU A 79 -23.86 -0.98 6.90
C GLU A 79 -22.63 -1.65 7.51
N LYS A 80 -22.57 -2.98 7.46
CA LYS A 80 -21.41 -3.75 7.92
C LYS A 80 -20.17 -3.49 7.06
N MET A 81 -20.37 -3.26 5.76
CA MET A 81 -19.30 -2.90 4.85
C MET A 81 -18.71 -1.52 5.18
N VAL A 82 -19.56 -0.53 5.45
CA VAL A 82 -19.14 0.82 5.88
C VAL A 82 -18.37 0.73 7.19
N ASP A 83 -18.89 -0.03 8.14
CA ASP A 83 -18.26 -0.24 9.44
C ASP A 83 -16.87 -0.87 9.30
N LEU A 84 -16.74 -1.91 8.47
CA LEU A 84 -15.47 -2.56 8.18
C LEU A 84 -14.47 -1.62 7.49
N LEU A 85 -14.91 -0.84 6.49
CA LEU A 85 -14.02 -0.06 5.63
C LEU A 85 -13.50 1.22 6.27
N ILE A 86 -14.36 1.97 6.99
CA ILE A 86 -13.99 3.31 7.49
C ILE A 86 -14.06 3.47 9.00
N MET A 87 -14.84 2.66 9.71
CA MET A 87 -15.00 2.81 11.16
C MET A 87 -14.10 1.88 11.96
N GLY A 88 -13.58 0.81 11.35
CA GLY A 88 -12.74 -0.18 12.00
C GLY A 88 -11.26 -0.06 11.65
N ASN A 89 -10.42 -0.67 12.48
CA ASN A 89 -8.97 -0.76 12.26
C ASN A 89 -8.56 -1.82 11.23
N SER A 90 -9.54 -2.45 10.56
CA SER A 90 -9.28 -3.53 9.58
C SER A 90 -9.49 -3.09 8.13
N GLY A 91 -10.09 -1.92 7.92
CA GLY A 91 -10.42 -1.38 6.60
C GLY A 91 -9.35 -0.44 6.03
N ILE A 92 -9.83 0.63 5.39
CA ILE A 92 -8.98 1.62 4.71
C ILE A 92 -7.99 2.27 5.68
N TYR A 93 -8.42 2.57 6.91
CA TYR A 93 -7.56 3.12 7.98
C TYR A 93 -6.88 2.05 8.83
N GLY A 94 -6.85 0.82 8.34
CA GLY A 94 -6.26 -0.31 9.02
C GLY A 94 -4.73 -0.32 8.95
N GLN A 95 -4.20 -1.52 9.16
CA GLN A 95 -2.77 -1.78 9.27
C GLN A 95 -1.95 -1.29 8.06
N ALA A 96 -2.51 -1.40 6.84
CA ALA A 96 -1.82 -0.96 5.62
C ALA A 96 -1.64 0.57 5.57
N ALA A 97 -2.69 1.34 5.90
CA ALA A 97 -2.61 2.79 5.96
C ALA A 97 -1.71 3.26 7.12
N GLY A 98 -1.77 2.58 8.26
CA GLY A 98 -0.90 2.84 9.40
C GLY A 98 0.58 2.60 9.07
N ALA A 99 0.90 1.51 8.39
CA ALA A 99 2.26 1.25 7.91
C ALA A 99 2.70 2.29 6.86
N GLY A 100 1.82 2.65 5.94
CA GLY A 100 2.10 3.65 4.90
C GLY A 100 2.40 5.03 5.46
N SER A 101 1.57 5.51 6.37
CA SER A 101 1.71 6.85 6.96
C SER A 101 2.82 6.94 8.02
N GLY A 102 3.10 5.85 8.70
CA GLY A 102 4.13 5.79 9.73
C GLY A 102 5.49 5.37 9.14
N PHE A 103 5.72 4.08 9.11
CA PHE A 103 7.02 3.50 8.81
C PHE A 103 7.50 3.73 7.37
N LEU A 104 6.66 3.45 6.38
CA LEU A 104 7.04 3.58 4.97
C LEU A 104 7.29 5.03 4.56
N TYR A 105 6.53 5.98 5.09
CA TYR A 105 6.71 7.39 4.82
C TYR A 105 8.11 7.86 5.22
N TRP A 106 8.58 7.52 6.41
CA TRP A 106 9.91 7.91 6.88
C TRP A 106 11.04 7.22 6.12
N ILE A 107 10.87 5.94 5.77
CA ILE A 107 11.84 5.24 4.91
C ILE A 107 11.94 5.88 3.54
N MET A 108 10.82 6.28 2.94
CA MET A 108 10.83 6.94 1.63
C MET A 108 11.55 8.30 1.68
N ILE A 109 11.32 9.10 2.73
CA ILE A 109 12.06 10.36 2.93
C ILE A 109 13.55 10.08 3.10
N PHE A 110 13.91 9.14 3.96
CA PHE A 110 15.30 8.75 4.17
C PHE A 110 15.96 8.27 2.87
N GLY A 111 15.28 7.39 2.12
CA GLY A 111 15.79 6.88 0.83
C GLY A 111 16.00 7.98 -0.20
N ALA A 112 15.06 8.95 -0.29
CA ALA A 112 15.21 10.10 -1.18
C ALA A 112 16.39 10.98 -0.80
N LEU A 113 16.55 11.30 0.49
CA LEU A 113 17.69 12.06 1.00
C LEU A 113 19.02 11.32 0.75
N PHE A 114 19.06 10.02 1.05
CA PHE A 114 20.23 9.19 0.85
C PHE A 114 20.65 9.15 -0.63
N ALA A 115 19.68 9.02 -1.54
CA ALA A 115 19.95 9.04 -2.97
C ALA A 115 20.51 10.40 -3.44
N THR A 116 19.91 11.51 -2.99
CA THR A 116 20.37 12.86 -3.36
C THR A 116 21.76 13.22 -2.81
N LEU A 117 22.16 12.62 -1.71
CA LEU A 117 23.48 12.78 -1.09
C LEU A 117 24.55 11.88 -1.74
N GLY A 118 24.23 11.15 -2.81
CA GLY A 118 25.18 10.26 -3.49
C GLY A 118 25.34 8.90 -2.83
N GLY A 119 24.45 8.54 -1.88
CA GLY A 119 24.51 7.25 -1.20
C GLY A 119 24.32 6.06 -2.15
N GLY A 120 23.58 6.26 -3.25
CA GLY A 120 23.45 5.26 -4.32
C GLY A 120 24.79 4.88 -4.94
N ASP A 121 25.61 5.87 -5.28
CA ASP A 121 26.93 5.66 -5.89
C ASP A 121 27.86 4.91 -4.95
N VAL A 122 27.80 5.21 -3.65
CA VAL A 122 28.58 4.50 -2.63
C VAL A 122 28.20 3.02 -2.56
N LEU A 123 26.90 2.70 -2.66
CA LEU A 123 26.44 1.31 -2.66
C LEU A 123 26.84 0.56 -3.94
N ILE A 124 26.81 1.23 -5.07
CA ILE A 124 27.27 0.69 -6.36
C ILE A 124 28.77 0.39 -6.29
N ASP A 125 29.57 1.34 -5.80
CA ASP A 125 31.01 1.17 -5.62
C ASP A 125 31.35 0.02 -4.68
N LEU A 126 30.60 -0.10 -3.58
CA LEU A 126 30.74 -1.21 -2.66
C LEU A 126 30.41 -2.56 -3.32
N GLY A 127 29.32 -2.61 -4.08
CA GLY A 127 28.95 -3.78 -4.86
C GLY A 127 30.02 -4.18 -5.89
N MET A 128 30.57 -3.22 -6.62
CA MET A 128 31.66 -3.46 -7.57
C MET A 128 32.94 -3.98 -6.89
N LYS A 129 33.33 -3.39 -5.76
CA LYS A 129 34.50 -3.86 -5.00
C LYS A 129 34.35 -5.28 -4.48
N LEU A 130 33.14 -5.65 -4.07
CA LEU A 130 32.82 -7.01 -3.64
C LEU A 130 32.78 -7.98 -4.81
N GLY A 131 32.22 -7.56 -5.95
CA GLY A 131 32.20 -8.36 -7.17
C GLY A 131 33.58 -8.57 -7.79
N ALA A 132 34.46 -7.56 -7.74
CA ALA A 132 35.84 -7.65 -8.27
C ALA A 132 36.70 -8.71 -7.60
N LYS A 133 36.34 -9.20 -6.40
CA LYS A 133 37.04 -10.30 -5.72
C LYS A 133 36.73 -11.68 -6.33
N ALA A 134 35.81 -11.77 -7.28
CA ALA A 134 35.49 -13.01 -7.96
C ALA A 134 36.67 -13.42 -8.88
N LYS A 135 37.13 -14.66 -8.74
CA LYS A 135 38.24 -15.22 -9.55
C LYS A 135 37.80 -15.68 -10.94
N ASP A 136 36.51 -15.64 -11.21
CA ASP A 136 35.88 -16.01 -12.47
C ASP A 136 35.34 -14.74 -13.18
N ASN A 137 35.04 -14.84 -14.47
CA ASN A 137 34.47 -13.71 -15.26
C ASN A 137 33.07 -13.26 -14.80
N SER A 138 32.58 -13.76 -13.66
CA SER A 138 31.25 -13.42 -13.10
C SER A 138 31.27 -12.15 -12.23
N GLY A 139 32.40 -11.44 -12.12
CA GLY A 139 32.57 -10.25 -11.29
C GLY A 139 31.49 -9.19 -11.49
N PRO A 140 31.23 -8.73 -12.74
CA PRO A 140 30.18 -7.72 -13.00
C PRO A 140 28.78 -8.18 -12.60
N ALA A 141 28.41 -9.43 -12.89
CA ALA A 141 27.11 -9.97 -12.53
C ALA A 141 26.93 -10.05 -11.01
N LYS A 142 27.97 -10.46 -10.28
CA LYS A 142 27.95 -10.49 -8.81
C LYS A 142 27.88 -9.08 -8.23
N ALA A 143 28.61 -8.14 -8.82
CA ALA A 143 28.56 -6.73 -8.42
C ALA A 143 27.15 -6.14 -8.57
N ALA A 144 26.51 -6.38 -9.70
CA ALA A 144 25.14 -5.93 -9.97
C ALA A 144 24.12 -6.53 -8.97
N VAL A 145 24.24 -7.82 -8.64
CA VAL A 145 23.35 -8.47 -7.66
C VAL A 145 23.54 -7.89 -6.25
N VAL A 146 24.80 -7.70 -5.81
CA VAL A 146 25.09 -7.12 -4.50
C VAL A 146 24.64 -5.67 -4.42
N ALA A 147 24.96 -4.86 -5.42
CA ALA A 147 24.54 -3.46 -5.49
C ALA A 147 23.02 -3.33 -5.51
N SER A 148 22.32 -4.17 -6.29
CA SER A 148 20.85 -4.20 -6.34
C SER A 148 20.24 -4.62 -5.00
N GLY A 149 20.83 -5.59 -4.31
CA GLY A 149 20.39 -6.00 -2.97
C GLY A 149 20.51 -4.85 -1.95
N LEU A 150 21.66 -4.18 -1.93
CA LEU A 150 21.89 -3.04 -1.03
C LEU A 150 20.98 -1.84 -1.36
N MET A 151 20.84 -1.52 -2.64
CA MET A 151 19.96 -0.44 -3.11
C MET A 151 18.49 -0.74 -2.80
N GLY A 152 18.05 -1.99 -2.96
CA GLY A 152 16.69 -2.42 -2.66
C GLY A 152 16.31 -2.30 -1.19
N MET A 153 17.28 -2.43 -0.28
CA MET A 153 17.05 -2.25 1.17
C MET A 153 16.71 -0.80 1.53
N ILE A 154 17.13 0.16 0.73
CA ILE A 154 17.02 1.60 1.04
C ILE A 154 16.00 2.29 0.15
N SER A 155 15.99 2.01 -1.16
CA SER A 155 15.15 2.75 -2.11
C SER A 155 13.65 2.44 -1.99
N GLY A 156 13.29 1.23 -1.56
CA GLY A 156 11.89 0.78 -1.53
C GLY A 156 11.19 0.77 -2.90
N SER A 157 11.87 1.15 -3.97
CA SER A 157 11.34 1.27 -5.33
C SER A 157 12.11 0.37 -6.29
N ALA A 158 11.40 -0.59 -6.89
CA ALA A 158 11.98 -1.47 -7.91
C ALA A 158 12.51 -0.69 -9.12
N ALA A 159 11.79 0.35 -9.55
CA ALA A 159 12.20 1.20 -10.67
C ALA A 159 13.50 1.98 -10.37
N ALA A 160 13.60 2.57 -9.18
CA ALA A 160 14.82 3.29 -8.77
C ALA A 160 16.01 2.32 -8.63
N ASN A 161 15.78 1.11 -8.12
CA ASN A 161 16.81 0.08 -8.03
C ASN A 161 17.33 -0.32 -9.41
N VAL A 162 16.45 -0.63 -10.36
CA VAL A 162 16.83 -0.97 -11.74
C VAL A 162 17.54 0.18 -12.43
N ALA A 163 17.08 1.43 -12.26
CA ALA A 163 17.73 2.60 -12.85
C ALA A 163 19.15 2.83 -12.30
N GLY A 164 19.35 2.59 -10.99
CA GLY A 164 20.67 2.77 -10.36
C GLY A 164 21.65 1.64 -10.65
N THR A 165 21.20 0.41 -10.73
CA THR A 165 22.07 -0.78 -10.86
C THR A 165 22.12 -1.37 -12.27
N GLY A 166 21.22 -0.97 -13.15
CA GLY A 166 21.13 -1.49 -14.52
C GLY A 166 22.24 -1.03 -15.48
N VAL A 167 23.12 -0.15 -15.02
CA VAL A 167 24.30 0.34 -15.79
C VAL A 167 25.61 -0.37 -15.40
N ILE A 168 25.57 -1.29 -14.45
CA ILE A 168 26.69 -2.14 -14.04
C ILE A 168 26.82 -3.35 -14.98
#